data_f400c8c56060ab8ce9a728d9f7241c24
#
_entry.id   f400c8c56060ab8ce9a728d9f7241c24
#
_cell.length_a   1.000
_cell.length_b   1.000
_cell.length_c   1.000
_cell.angle_alpha   90.00
_cell.angle_beta   90.00
_cell.angle_gamma   90.00
#
_symmetry.space_group_name_H-M   'P 1'
#
loop_
_entity.id
_entity.type
_entity.pdbx_description
1 polymer ?
#
loop_
_entity_poly.entity_id
_entity_poly.type
_entity_poly.pdbx_seq_one_letter_code
_entity_poly.pdbx_strand_id
1 'polypeptide(L)'
;FTHHNSVGKRENATPVVLEMEGELKPGGFTGIWKEGPRSGKYGSQFTEFSAPSLMRHTLRTEQFTTLTVVYAVPTTPGRCRLMARFPFIFSSALPRMFFKIVPRWWSHLNQNAILEDDQIFLHKQERVIENAKVVKKQSYSQACYMPTKADTYVSAFRRWIADIAGGSPSWPEGMVDQLPPQTVSRNQLLDRFHAHTENCKSCSVAMGNLTKIRKALRVVSLVALVTSAAAFAKSLSPKVTVAFAVVAAVTAMLREFMGGLVQKMK
;
A
#
# COMPACT_ATOMS: atom_id res chain seq x y z
N PHE A 1 9.79 -2.15 -11.03
CA PHE A 1 9.13 -1.28 -12.03
C PHE A 1 7.90 -0.59 -11.46
N THR A 2 6.97 -1.32 -10.84
CA THR A 2 5.71 -0.79 -10.26
C THR A 2 5.95 0.23 -9.16
N HIS A 3 7.01 0.07 -8.37
CA HIS A 3 7.34 0.93 -7.22
C HIS A 3 8.37 2.02 -7.51
N HIS A 4 8.52 2.43 -8.78
CA HIS A 4 9.56 3.38 -9.19
C HIS A 4 9.58 4.68 -8.40
N ASN A 5 8.45 5.22 -8.01
CA ASN A 5 8.37 6.46 -7.25
C ASN A 5 7.93 6.28 -5.79
N SER A 6 7.44 5.10 -5.43
CA SER A 6 6.88 4.83 -4.09
C SER A 6 7.91 4.21 -3.13
N VAL A 7 8.79 3.34 -3.64
CA VAL A 7 9.80 2.65 -2.82
C VAL A 7 11.21 3.06 -3.17
N GLY A 8 11.52 3.26 -4.45
CA GLY A 8 12.85 3.63 -4.92
C GLY A 8 12.88 4.01 -6.39
N LYS A 9 14.04 4.40 -6.88
CA LYS A 9 14.24 4.71 -8.29
C LYS A 9 14.68 3.47 -9.04
N ARG A 10 14.17 3.26 -10.25
CA ARG A 10 14.50 2.13 -11.12
C ARG A 10 16.00 2.00 -11.38
N GLU A 11 16.70 3.13 -11.49
CA GLU A 11 18.13 3.19 -11.75
C GLU A 11 18.98 2.58 -10.62
N ASN A 12 18.40 2.51 -9.42
CA ASN A 12 19.05 1.94 -8.23
C ASN A 12 18.61 0.49 -7.97
N ALA A 13 17.91 -0.14 -8.91
CA ALA A 13 17.50 -1.53 -8.76
C ALA A 13 18.72 -2.47 -8.87
N THR A 14 18.81 -3.40 -7.94
CA THR A 14 19.82 -4.46 -7.94
C THR A 14 19.17 -5.82 -8.15
N PRO A 15 19.90 -6.81 -8.68
CA PRO A 15 19.39 -8.17 -8.78
C PRO A 15 18.98 -8.71 -7.41
N VAL A 16 17.85 -9.42 -7.39
CA VAL A 16 17.35 -10.11 -6.19
C VAL A 16 17.54 -11.60 -6.38
N VAL A 17 18.40 -12.20 -5.53
CA VAL A 17 18.72 -13.62 -5.58
C VAL A 17 18.10 -14.31 -4.37
N LEU A 18 16.92 -14.90 -4.57
CA LEU A 18 16.20 -15.63 -3.53
C LEU A 18 16.54 -17.11 -3.57
N GLU A 19 16.73 -17.71 -2.40
CA GLU A 19 17.00 -19.13 -2.24
C GLU A 19 15.98 -19.76 -1.30
N MET A 20 15.58 -20.99 -1.59
CA MET A 20 14.77 -21.80 -0.68
C MET A 20 15.65 -22.38 0.43
N GLU A 21 15.13 -22.41 1.65
CA GLU A 21 15.73 -23.11 2.78
C GLU A 21 14.91 -24.37 3.07
N GLY A 22 15.39 -25.50 2.55
CA GLY A 22 14.71 -26.77 2.67
C GLY A 22 13.62 -27.00 1.60
N GLU A 23 12.80 -28.02 1.84
CA GLU A 23 11.78 -28.47 0.90
C GLU A 23 10.45 -27.77 1.10
N LEU A 24 9.62 -27.81 0.06
CA LEU A 24 8.23 -27.39 0.12
C LEU A 24 7.40 -28.36 0.95
N LYS A 25 6.71 -27.88 1.97
CA LYS A 25 5.92 -28.69 2.93
C LYS A 25 4.43 -28.30 2.91
N PRO A 26 3.53 -29.13 3.41
CA PRO A 26 2.12 -28.76 3.57
C PRO A 26 1.91 -27.48 4.39
N GLY A 27 2.73 -27.25 5.42
CA GLY A 27 2.69 -26.05 6.23
C GLY A 27 3.30 -24.79 5.60
N GLY A 28 3.93 -24.91 4.42
CA GLY A 28 4.56 -23.80 3.72
C GLY A 28 6.02 -24.02 3.37
N PHE A 29 6.79 -22.93 3.31
CA PHE A 29 8.22 -22.96 2.98
C PHE A 29 8.96 -21.80 3.65
N THR A 30 10.27 -21.93 3.71
CA THR A 30 11.21 -20.88 4.16
C THR A 30 12.21 -20.57 3.07
N GLY A 31 12.79 -19.38 3.12
CA GLY A 31 13.82 -18.96 2.18
C GLY A 31 14.61 -17.76 2.68
N ILE A 32 15.70 -17.50 2.01
CA ILE A 32 16.64 -16.45 2.35
C ILE A 32 17.04 -15.62 1.12
N TRP A 33 17.14 -14.34 1.31
CA TRP A 33 17.88 -13.42 0.44
C TRP A 33 19.15 -13.05 1.16
N LYS A 34 20.26 -13.72 0.82
CA LYS A 34 21.55 -13.60 1.53
C LYS A 34 22.12 -12.19 1.48
N GLU A 35 22.11 -11.56 0.31
CA GLU A 35 22.56 -10.18 0.16
C GLU A 35 21.61 -9.21 0.92
N GLY A 36 20.32 -9.42 0.77
CA GLY A 36 19.30 -8.56 1.38
C GLY A 36 19.14 -7.19 0.69
N PRO A 37 18.25 -6.35 1.20
CA PRO A 37 17.88 -5.08 0.58
C PRO A 37 19.00 -4.03 0.66
N ARG A 38 18.94 -3.06 -0.27
CA ARG A 38 19.89 -1.95 -0.38
C ARG A 38 21.33 -2.42 -0.62
N SER A 39 21.53 -3.38 -1.53
CA SER A 39 22.83 -3.96 -1.88
C SER A 39 23.58 -4.46 -0.64
N GLY A 40 22.89 -5.22 0.20
CA GLY A 40 23.47 -5.83 1.39
C GLY A 40 23.63 -4.92 2.62
N LYS A 41 23.27 -3.62 2.51
CA LYS A 41 23.43 -2.66 3.62
C LYS A 41 22.72 -3.08 4.92
N TYR A 42 21.63 -3.82 4.81
CA TYR A 42 20.83 -4.25 5.96
C TYR A 42 20.97 -5.75 6.26
N GLY A 43 21.88 -6.44 5.56
CA GLY A 43 22.10 -7.87 5.74
C GLY A 43 20.97 -8.74 5.19
N SER A 44 21.04 -10.03 5.50
CA SER A 44 20.14 -11.04 4.95
C SER A 44 18.69 -10.84 5.36
N GLN A 45 17.76 -11.13 4.45
CA GLN A 45 16.33 -11.15 4.72
C GLN A 45 15.81 -12.59 4.69
N PHE A 46 15.16 -12.99 5.77
CA PHE A 46 14.50 -14.29 5.88
C PHE A 46 13.02 -14.17 5.47
N THR A 47 12.57 -15.16 4.75
CA THR A 47 11.18 -15.26 4.28
C THR A 47 10.58 -16.56 4.75
N GLU A 48 9.35 -16.49 5.24
CA GLU A 48 8.55 -17.65 5.64
C GLU A 48 7.15 -17.51 5.06
N PHE A 49 6.73 -18.50 4.31
CA PHE A 49 5.34 -18.71 3.97
C PHE A 49 4.76 -19.75 4.92
N SER A 50 3.77 -19.34 5.71
CA SER A 50 2.98 -20.21 6.57
C SER A 50 1.60 -20.38 5.97
N ALA A 51 1.28 -21.60 5.55
CA ALA A 51 0.01 -21.91 4.93
C ALA A 51 -1.18 -21.60 5.86
N PRO A 52 -2.34 -21.21 5.34
CA PRO A 52 -2.63 -21.09 3.90
C PRO A 52 -2.37 -19.69 3.32
N SER A 53 -2.09 -18.66 4.12
CA SER A 53 -2.20 -17.27 3.64
C SER A 53 -1.17 -16.29 4.19
N LEU A 54 -0.29 -16.71 5.09
CA LEU A 54 0.67 -15.80 5.75
C LEU A 54 2.03 -15.83 5.06
N MET A 55 2.48 -14.67 4.60
CA MET A 55 3.87 -14.42 4.19
C MET A 55 4.53 -13.47 5.19
N ARG A 56 5.69 -13.84 5.71
CA ARG A 56 6.48 -13.05 6.63
C ARG A 56 7.91 -12.90 6.12
N HIS A 57 8.36 -11.65 5.97
CA HIS A 57 9.76 -11.34 5.76
C HIS A 57 10.35 -10.74 7.03
N THR A 58 11.49 -11.22 7.46
CA THR A 58 12.20 -10.75 8.66
C THR A 58 13.56 -10.21 8.24
N LEU A 59 13.82 -8.96 8.59
CA LEU A 59 15.11 -8.31 8.40
C LEU A 59 15.64 -7.89 9.78
N ARG A 60 16.83 -8.33 10.13
CA ARG A 60 17.49 -8.02 11.40
C ARG A 60 18.77 -7.30 11.16
N THR A 61 18.94 -6.15 11.78
CA THR A 61 20.16 -5.35 11.82
C THR A 61 20.52 -5.09 13.27
N GLU A 62 21.71 -4.56 13.52
CA GLU A 62 22.11 -4.12 14.87
C GLU A 62 21.19 -3.00 15.42
N GLN A 63 20.69 -2.16 14.54
CA GLN A 63 19.93 -0.96 14.88
C GLN A 63 18.43 -1.22 15.03
N PHE A 64 17.89 -2.18 14.26
CA PHE A 64 16.47 -2.50 14.27
C PHE A 64 16.18 -3.91 13.73
N THR A 65 15.06 -4.45 14.13
CA THR A 65 14.41 -5.57 13.46
C THR A 65 13.13 -5.07 12.82
N THR A 66 12.89 -5.38 11.57
CA THR A 66 11.62 -5.14 10.92
C THR A 66 11.03 -6.42 10.34
N LEU A 67 9.72 -6.49 10.40
CA LEU A 67 8.97 -7.57 9.76
C LEU A 67 8.03 -6.97 8.71
N THR A 68 7.91 -7.66 7.59
CA THR A 68 6.81 -7.46 6.65
C THR A 68 5.90 -8.67 6.79
N VAL A 69 4.72 -8.47 7.33
CA VAL A 69 3.74 -9.52 7.61
C VAL A 69 2.54 -9.29 6.71
N VAL A 70 2.25 -10.22 5.82
CA VAL A 70 1.18 -10.10 4.83
C VAL A 70 0.28 -11.32 4.88
N TYR A 71 -1.00 -11.10 5.09
CA TYR A 71 -2.04 -12.12 4.89
C TYR A 71 -2.76 -11.84 3.57
N ALA A 72 -2.81 -12.82 2.70
CA ALA A 72 -3.61 -12.80 1.47
C ALA A 72 -4.79 -13.76 1.63
N VAL A 73 -5.93 -13.25 2.06
CA VAL A 73 -7.11 -14.06 2.40
C VAL A 73 -8.09 -14.02 1.24
N PRO A 74 -8.37 -15.14 0.56
CA PRO A 74 -9.41 -15.19 -0.45
C PRO A 74 -10.78 -14.93 0.19
N THR A 75 -11.58 -14.06 -0.44
CA THR A 75 -12.90 -13.66 0.06
C THR A 75 -14.04 -14.16 -0.81
N THR A 76 -13.88 -14.06 -2.11
CA THR A 76 -14.76 -14.61 -3.14
C THR A 76 -13.90 -14.97 -4.35
N PRO A 77 -14.41 -15.79 -5.29
CA PRO A 77 -13.72 -16.02 -6.56
C PRO A 77 -13.27 -14.71 -7.22
N GLY A 78 -12.02 -14.65 -7.66
CA GLY A 78 -11.43 -13.44 -8.25
C GLY A 78 -11.17 -12.27 -7.28
N ARG A 79 -11.33 -12.46 -5.96
CA ARG A 79 -11.06 -11.42 -4.96
C ARG A 79 -10.34 -11.97 -3.74
N CYS A 80 -9.38 -11.21 -3.23
CA CYS A 80 -8.76 -11.48 -1.94
C CYS A 80 -8.66 -10.18 -1.11
N ARG A 81 -8.59 -10.33 0.20
CA ARG A 81 -8.25 -9.24 1.11
C ARG A 81 -6.80 -9.37 1.52
N LEU A 82 -6.02 -8.35 1.18
CA LEU A 82 -4.64 -8.24 1.62
C LEU A 82 -4.59 -7.46 2.93
N MET A 83 -3.97 -8.04 3.97
CA MET A 83 -3.73 -7.39 5.25
C MET A 83 -2.24 -7.35 5.51
N ALA A 84 -1.64 -6.17 5.43
CA ALA A 84 -0.21 -5.97 5.62
C ALA A 84 0.09 -5.24 6.93
N ARG A 85 1.15 -5.65 7.63
CA ARG A 85 1.68 -4.99 8.82
C ARG A 85 3.21 -4.91 8.72
N PHE A 86 3.75 -3.77 9.15
CA PHE A 86 5.18 -3.48 9.08
C PHE A 86 5.70 -3.07 10.47
N PRO A 87 5.78 -4.00 11.44
CA PRO A 87 6.31 -3.69 12.76
C PRO A 87 7.82 -3.44 12.69
N PHE A 88 8.25 -2.43 13.47
CA PHE A 88 9.65 -2.09 13.70
C PHE A 88 9.97 -2.22 15.19
N ILE A 89 11.07 -2.89 15.50
CA ILE A 89 11.64 -3.01 16.84
C ILE A 89 13.00 -2.32 16.80
N PHE A 90 13.13 -1.18 17.45
CA PHE A 90 14.36 -0.39 17.48
C PHE A 90 15.20 -0.70 18.69
N SER A 91 16.53 -0.80 18.51
CA SER A 91 17.49 -0.96 19.60
C SER A 91 17.63 0.32 20.43
N SER A 92 17.44 1.49 19.82
CA SER A 92 17.57 2.80 20.45
C SER A 92 16.23 3.50 20.70
N ALA A 93 16.20 4.42 21.68
CA ALA A 93 14.97 5.13 22.08
C ALA A 93 14.55 6.23 21.07
N LEU A 94 15.49 6.90 20.42
CA LEU A 94 15.25 8.07 19.57
C LEU A 94 14.37 7.75 18.35
N PRO A 95 14.71 6.75 17.50
CA PRO A 95 13.83 6.35 16.40
C PRO A 95 12.46 5.86 16.90
N ARG A 96 12.42 5.13 18.03
CA ARG A 96 11.17 4.66 18.63
C ARG A 96 10.25 5.82 19.02
N MET A 97 10.80 6.89 19.58
CA MET A 97 10.03 8.09 19.93
C MET A 97 9.50 8.80 18.68
N PHE A 98 10.33 8.94 17.65
CA PHE A 98 9.92 9.55 16.37
C PHE A 98 8.73 8.80 15.74
N PHE A 99 8.79 7.47 15.67
CA PHE A 99 7.69 6.65 15.15
C PHE A 99 6.41 6.72 15.99
N LYS A 100 6.50 7.06 17.28
CA LYS A 100 5.31 7.30 18.13
C LYS A 100 4.63 8.64 17.84
N ILE A 101 5.39 9.65 17.40
CA ILE A 101 4.85 10.99 17.10
C ILE A 101 4.14 11.00 15.76
N VAL A 102 4.61 10.22 14.77
CA VAL A 102 3.99 10.17 13.45
C VAL A 102 2.60 9.53 13.54
N PRO A 103 1.53 10.23 13.13
CA PRO A 103 0.19 9.68 13.18
C PRO A 103 0.05 8.43 12.29
N ARG A 104 -0.62 7.41 12.79
CA ARG A 104 -0.81 6.14 12.04
C ARG A 104 -1.45 6.35 10.68
N TRP A 105 -2.45 7.22 10.57
CA TRP A 105 -3.10 7.52 9.29
C TRP A 105 -2.12 8.04 8.23
N TRP A 106 -1.09 8.79 8.64
CA TRP A 106 -0.06 9.28 7.71
C TRP A 106 0.77 8.12 7.15
N SER A 107 1.19 7.20 8.02
CA SER A 107 1.89 5.97 7.59
C SER A 107 1.01 5.12 6.67
N HIS A 108 -0.29 5.00 6.96
CA HIS A 108 -1.22 4.24 6.13
C HIS A 108 -1.40 4.83 4.72
N LEU A 109 -1.37 6.16 4.57
CA LEU A 109 -1.44 6.78 3.23
C LEU A 109 -0.30 6.31 2.32
N ASN A 110 0.92 6.25 2.87
CA ASN A 110 2.09 5.83 2.12
C ASN A 110 2.10 4.31 1.86
N GLN A 111 1.75 3.51 2.87
CA GLN A 111 1.71 2.05 2.76
C GLN A 111 0.64 1.58 1.78
N ASN A 112 -0.55 2.18 1.80
CA ASN A 112 -1.61 1.86 0.84
C ASN A 112 -1.20 2.21 -0.59
N ALA A 113 -0.51 3.34 -0.80
CA ALA A 113 -0.04 3.72 -2.13
C ALA A 113 0.92 2.67 -2.73
N ILE A 114 1.77 2.05 -1.92
CA ILE A 114 2.66 0.97 -2.37
C ILE A 114 1.85 -0.25 -2.82
N LEU A 115 0.85 -0.65 -2.07
CA LEU A 115 0.00 -1.80 -2.41
C LEU A 115 -0.87 -1.53 -3.66
N GLU A 116 -1.34 -0.29 -3.82
CA GLU A 116 -2.14 0.14 -4.96
C GLU A 116 -1.33 0.18 -6.27
N ASP A 117 -0.03 0.42 -6.21
CA ASP A 117 0.85 0.34 -7.38
C ASP A 117 0.80 -1.04 -8.07
N ASP A 118 0.67 -2.11 -7.28
CA ASP A 118 0.58 -3.48 -7.79
C ASP A 118 -0.84 -3.87 -8.24
N GLN A 119 -1.86 -3.29 -7.64
CA GLN A 119 -3.25 -3.72 -7.82
C GLN A 119 -3.72 -3.66 -9.28
N ILE A 120 -3.29 -2.63 -10.03
CA ILE A 120 -3.64 -2.48 -11.46
C ILE A 120 -3.04 -3.63 -12.28
N PHE A 121 -1.79 -4.00 -11.99
CA PHE A 121 -1.10 -5.08 -12.68
C PHE A 121 -1.74 -6.42 -12.35
N LEU A 122 -1.99 -6.70 -11.09
CA LEU A 122 -2.62 -7.93 -10.63
C LEU A 122 -4.00 -8.13 -11.27
N HIS A 123 -4.81 -7.08 -11.34
CA HIS A 123 -6.12 -7.11 -11.98
C HIS A 123 -6.05 -7.49 -13.47
N LYS A 124 -5.05 -7.00 -14.19
CA LYS A 124 -4.84 -7.35 -15.61
C LYS A 124 -4.20 -8.72 -15.79
N GLN A 125 -3.20 -9.03 -14.98
CA GLN A 125 -2.45 -10.28 -15.04
C GLN A 125 -3.34 -11.49 -14.77
N GLU A 126 -4.25 -11.40 -13.81
CA GLU A 126 -5.19 -12.47 -13.47
C GLU A 126 -5.99 -12.95 -14.68
N ARG A 127 -6.44 -12.03 -15.54
CA ARG A 127 -7.19 -12.36 -16.76
C ARG A 127 -6.35 -13.08 -17.81
N VAL A 128 -5.09 -12.67 -17.93
CA VAL A 128 -4.14 -13.33 -18.85
C VAL A 128 -3.91 -14.76 -18.38
N ILE A 129 -3.74 -14.96 -17.07
CA ILE A 129 -3.54 -16.27 -16.47
C ILE A 129 -4.80 -17.13 -16.63
N GLU A 130 -5.98 -16.58 -16.35
CA GLU A 130 -7.23 -17.31 -16.47
C GLU A 130 -7.52 -17.72 -17.93
N ASN A 131 -7.29 -16.82 -18.89
CA ASN A 131 -7.39 -17.14 -20.31
C ASN A 131 -6.40 -18.25 -20.72
N ALA A 132 -5.16 -18.19 -20.22
CA ALA A 132 -4.18 -19.24 -20.47
C ALA A 132 -4.63 -20.59 -19.89
N LYS A 133 -5.18 -20.60 -18.68
CA LYS A 133 -5.69 -21.79 -18.01
C LYS A 133 -6.92 -22.37 -18.74
N VAL A 134 -7.93 -21.56 -19.00
CA VAL A 134 -9.24 -22.01 -19.52
C VAL A 134 -9.16 -22.32 -21.01
N VAL A 135 -8.62 -21.43 -21.83
CA VAL A 135 -8.63 -21.55 -23.29
C VAL A 135 -7.44 -22.37 -23.78
N LYS A 136 -6.23 -22.07 -23.30
CA LYS A 136 -5.00 -22.72 -23.78
C LYS A 136 -4.62 -23.98 -22.99
N LYS A 137 -5.33 -24.28 -21.88
CA LYS A 137 -5.03 -25.42 -20.98
C LYS A 137 -3.59 -25.40 -20.44
N GLN A 138 -3.03 -24.22 -20.26
CA GLN A 138 -1.67 -24.02 -19.77
C GLN A 138 -1.65 -23.93 -18.24
N SER A 139 -0.63 -24.53 -17.63
CA SER A 139 -0.30 -24.28 -16.21
C SER A 139 0.25 -22.88 -16.01
N TYR A 140 0.34 -22.43 -14.75
CA TYR A 140 0.92 -21.14 -14.43
C TYR A 140 2.35 -20.96 -14.94
N SER A 141 3.19 -21.99 -14.78
CA SER A 141 4.58 -21.99 -15.24
C SER A 141 4.74 -21.96 -16.76
N GLN A 142 3.74 -22.44 -17.50
CA GLN A 142 3.70 -22.35 -18.96
C GLN A 142 3.18 -21.00 -19.45
N ALA A 143 2.29 -20.37 -18.68
CA ALA A 143 1.69 -19.08 -18.99
C ALA A 143 2.58 -17.89 -18.61
N CYS A 144 3.43 -18.05 -17.59
CA CYS A 144 4.26 -16.98 -17.02
C CYS A 144 5.74 -17.28 -17.18
N TYR A 145 6.45 -16.37 -17.83
CA TYR A 145 7.90 -16.46 -17.95
C TYR A 145 8.56 -15.93 -16.66
N MET A 146 9.24 -16.81 -15.93
CA MET A 146 9.89 -16.56 -14.64
C MET A 146 11.37 -16.95 -14.69
N PRO A 147 12.23 -16.16 -15.36
CA PRO A 147 13.61 -16.55 -15.67
C PRO A 147 14.60 -16.25 -14.53
N THR A 148 14.18 -15.54 -13.49
CA THR A 148 15.12 -14.99 -12.50
C THR A 148 14.99 -15.68 -11.14
N LYS A 149 16.04 -15.59 -10.35
CA LYS A 149 16.03 -16.03 -8.96
C LYS A 149 15.08 -15.20 -8.06
N ALA A 150 14.69 -14.02 -8.51
CA ALA A 150 13.65 -13.22 -7.83
C ALA A 150 12.28 -13.90 -7.85
N ASP A 151 12.02 -14.77 -8.81
CA ASP A 151 10.76 -15.49 -8.96
C ASP A 151 10.66 -16.78 -8.10
N THR A 152 11.71 -17.10 -7.34
CA THR A 152 11.83 -18.34 -6.57
C THR A 152 10.63 -18.57 -5.64
N TYR A 153 10.24 -17.56 -4.86
CA TYR A 153 9.12 -17.72 -3.92
C TYR A 153 7.74 -17.72 -4.60
N VAL A 154 7.61 -17.03 -5.73
CA VAL A 154 6.40 -17.08 -6.56
C VAL A 154 6.22 -18.50 -7.10
N SER A 155 7.28 -19.08 -7.64
CA SER A 155 7.29 -20.46 -8.15
C SER A 155 7.00 -21.48 -7.04
N ALA A 156 7.60 -21.33 -5.88
CA ALA A 156 7.35 -22.18 -4.71
C ALA A 156 5.89 -22.09 -4.24
N PHE A 157 5.34 -20.88 -4.13
CA PHE A 157 3.94 -20.68 -3.73
C PHE A 157 2.96 -21.26 -4.76
N ARG A 158 3.22 -21.09 -6.06
CA ARG A 158 2.37 -21.66 -7.11
C ARG A 158 2.40 -23.18 -7.13
N ARG A 159 3.56 -23.78 -6.88
CA ARG A 159 3.68 -25.23 -6.69
C ARG A 159 2.93 -25.69 -5.44
N TRP A 160 3.05 -24.98 -4.33
CA TRP A 160 2.30 -25.26 -3.11
C TRP A 160 0.77 -25.28 -3.38
N ILE A 161 0.25 -24.29 -4.11
CA ILE A 161 -1.17 -24.22 -4.50
C ILE A 161 -1.55 -25.43 -5.36
N ALA A 162 -0.75 -25.75 -6.38
CA ALA A 162 -1.07 -26.80 -7.35
C ALA A 162 -0.96 -28.20 -6.74
N ASP A 163 0.14 -28.48 -6.04
CA ASP A 163 0.54 -29.84 -5.66
C ASP A 163 0.04 -30.22 -4.25
N ILE A 164 -0.18 -29.23 -3.38
CA ILE A 164 -0.49 -29.46 -1.96
C ILE A 164 -1.88 -28.95 -1.57
N ALA A 165 -2.25 -27.73 -2.01
CA ALA A 165 -3.49 -27.09 -1.61
C ALA A 165 -4.71 -27.44 -2.48
N GLY A 166 -4.56 -28.32 -3.46
CA GLY A 166 -5.67 -28.76 -4.33
C GLY A 166 -6.05 -27.76 -5.44
N GLY A 167 -5.18 -26.80 -5.75
CA GLY A 167 -5.29 -25.93 -6.92
C GLY A 167 -6.08 -24.63 -6.72
N SER A 168 -7.07 -24.61 -5.85
CA SER A 168 -7.85 -23.41 -5.53
C SER A 168 -8.50 -23.50 -4.15
N PRO A 169 -8.93 -22.38 -3.56
CA PRO A 169 -9.74 -22.43 -2.35
C PRO A 169 -11.06 -23.19 -2.58
N SER A 170 -11.51 -23.93 -1.57
CA SER A 170 -12.84 -24.53 -1.59
C SER A 170 -13.89 -23.46 -1.34
N TRP A 171 -14.68 -23.14 -2.36
CA TRP A 171 -15.76 -22.18 -2.26
C TRP A 171 -17.06 -22.86 -1.82
N PRO A 172 -17.94 -22.17 -1.06
CA PRO A 172 -19.29 -22.66 -0.77
C PRO A 172 -20.08 -22.97 -2.05
N GLU A 173 -21.01 -23.91 -1.95
CA GLU A 173 -21.91 -24.24 -3.07
C GLU A 173 -22.67 -23.00 -3.55
N GLY A 174 -22.83 -22.88 -4.87
CA GLY A 174 -23.52 -21.76 -5.52
C GLY A 174 -22.67 -20.50 -5.71
N MET A 175 -21.44 -20.47 -5.22
CA MET A 175 -20.52 -19.36 -5.50
C MET A 175 -19.93 -19.51 -6.89
N VAL A 176 -20.27 -18.61 -7.80
CA VAL A 176 -19.80 -18.64 -9.19
C VAL A 176 -18.35 -18.17 -9.25
N ASP A 177 -17.50 -19.00 -9.88
CA ASP A 177 -16.09 -18.66 -10.13
C ASP A 177 -16.00 -17.67 -11.32
N GLN A 178 -16.28 -16.40 -11.05
CA GLN A 178 -16.21 -15.35 -12.03
C GLN A 178 -15.22 -14.26 -11.59
N LEU A 179 -14.32 -13.92 -12.49
CA LEU A 179 -13.48 -12.76 -12.30
C LEU A 179 -14.32 -11.47 -12.30
N PRO A 180 -13.92 -10.45 -11.55
CA PRO A 180 -14.54 -9.13 -11.62
C PRO A 180 -14.58 -8.61 -13.06
N PRO A 181 -15.54 -7.73 -13.44
CA PRO A 181 -15.63 -7.19 -14.79
C PRO A 181 -14.31 -6.63 -15.32
N GLN A 182 -14.02 -6.85 -16.59
CA GLN A 182 -12.77 -6.40 -17.22
C GLN A 182 -12.65 -4.87 -17.27
N THR A 183 -13.78 -4.19 -17.42
CA THR A 183 -13.90 -2.74 -17.57
C THR A 183 -14.13 -2.04 -16.23
N VAL A 184 -13.35 -2.38 -15.21
CA VAL A 184 -13.38 -1.61 -13.95
C VAL A 184 -12.59 -0.33 -14.14
N SER A 185 -13.17 0.82 -13.82
CA SER A 185 -12.46 2.09 -13.87
C SER A 185 -11.32 2.11 -12.86
N ARG A 186 -10.28 2.92 -13.14
CA ARG A 186 -9.17 3.08 -12.20
C ARG A 186 -9.64 3.50 -10.81
N ASN A 187 -10.61 4.40 -10.72
CA ASN A 187 -11.15 4.89 -9.46
C ASN A 187 -11.89 3.80 -8.67
N GLN A 188 -12.60 2.90 -9.35
CA GLN A 188 -13.24 1.76 -8.71
C GLN A 188 -12.22 0.71 -8.24
N LEU A 189 -11.17 0.49 -9.04
CA LEU A 189 -10.11 -0.47 -8.69
C LEU A 189 -9.29 0.02 -7.50
N LEU A 190 -9.01 1.32 -7.43
CA LEU A 190 -8.21 1.96 -6.39
C LEU A 190 -9.07 2.68 -5.34
N ASP A 191 -10.28 2.20 -5.09
CA ASP A 191 -11.19 2.74 -4.07
C ASP A 191 -10.65 2.46 -2.66
N ARG A 192 -9.83 3.38 -2.19
CA ARG A 192 -9.21 3.30 -0.87
C ARG A 192 -10.21 3.48 0.27
N PHE A 193 -11.27 4.22 0.03
CA PHE A 193 -12.27 4.48 1.07
C PHE A 193 -12.89 3.17 1.57
N HIS A 194 -13.49 2.39 0.67
CA HIS A 194 -14.12 1.11 1.03
C HIS A 194 -13.10 0.00 1.32
N ALA A 195 -11.95 0.02 0.65
CA ALA A 195 -10.90 -0.97 0.91
C ALA A 195 -10.22 -0.80 2.27
N HIS A 196 -10.04 0.44 2.76
CA HIS A 196 -9.26 0.71 3.96
C HIS A 196 -9.87 1.76 4.89
N THR A 197 -10.18 2.97 4.37
CA THR A 197 -10.40 4.16 5.23
C THR A 197 -11.60 4.01 6.16
N GLU A 198 -12.73 3.53 5.67
CA GLU A 198 -13.94 3.34 6.48
C GLU A 198 -13.76 2.30 7.60
N ASN A 199 -12.97 1.26 7.33
CA ASN A 199 -12.71 0.15 8.24
C ASN A 199 -11.54 0.41 9.21
N CYS A 200 -10.77 1.47 8.99
CA CYS A 200 -9.64 1.85 9.83
C CYS A 200 -9.97 3.05 10.72
N LYS A 201 -10.12 2.83 12.04
CA LYS A 201 -10.44 3.89 13.01
C LYS A 201 -9.50 5.10 12.90
N SER A 202 -8.20 4.88 12.69
CA SER A 202 -7.22 5.96 12.56
C SER A 202 -7.46 6.81 11.32
N CYS A 203 -7.74 6.19 10.17
CA CYS A 203 -7.94 6.88 8.89
C CYS A 203 -9.33 7.54 8.82
N SER A 204 -10.40 6.88 9.29
CA SER A 204 -11.74 7.44 9.28
C SER A 204 -11.87 8.69 10.18
N VAL A 205 -11.29 8.63 11.39
CA VAL A 205 -11.25 9.78 12.29
C VAL A 205 -10.40 10.92 11.70
N ALA A 206 -9.23 10.60 11.14
CA ALA A 206 -8.39 11.61 10.50
C ALA A 206 -9.09 12.27 9.32
N MET A 207 -9.74 11.51 8.44
CA MET A 207 -10.49 12.05 7.31
C MET A 207 -11.63 12.98 7.77
N GLY A 208 -12.36 12.58 8.81
CA GLY A 208 -13.41 13.40 9.41
C GLY A 208 -12.87 14.72 9.97
N ASN A 209 -11.76 14.68 10.72
CA ASN A 209 -11.12 15.86 11.28
C ASN A 209 -10.55 16.78 10.19
N LEU A 210 -9.84 16.25 9.22
CA LEU A 210 -9.31 17.02 8.07
C LEU A 210 -10.44 17.69 7.28
N THR A 211 -11.58 17.03 7.13
CA THR A 211 -12.76 17.60 6.47
C THR A 211 -13.35 18.76 7.28
N LYS A 212 -13.41 18.65 8.61
CA LYS A 212 -13.86 19.74 9.49
C LYS A 212 -12.90 20.94 9.45
N ILE A 213 -11.59 20.67 9.55
CA ILE A 213 -10.54 21.70 9.44
C ILE A 213 -10.63 22.42 8.10
N ARG A 214 -10.79 21.67 7.00
CA ARG A 214 -10.96 22.25 5.65
C ARG A 214 -12.16 23.17 5.56
N LYS A 215 -13.29 22.82 6.18
CA LYS A 215 -14.48 23.67 6.24
C LYS A 215 -14.21 24.94 7.06
N ALA A 216 -13.56 24.82 8.23
CA ALA A 216 -13.21 25.95 9.06
C ALA A 216 -12.24 26.92 8.35
N LEU A 217 -11.20 26.39 7.70
CA LEU A 217 -10.25 27.18 6.92
C LEU A 217 -10.94 27.94 5.76
N ARG A 218 -11.96 27.36 5.15
CA ARG A 218 -12.76 28.05 4.12
C ARG A 218 -13.45 29.29 4.70
N VAL A 219 -14.08 29.16 5.87
CA VAL A 219 -14.75 30.28 6.54
C VAL A 219 -13.73 31.36 6.92
N VAL A 220 -12.62 30.98 7.56
CA VAL A 220 -11.55 31.94 7.96
C VAL A 220 -10.98 32.65 6.74
N SER A 221 -10.72 31.93 5.63
CA SER A 221 -10.21 32.53 4.38
C SER A 221 -11.19 33.55 3.80
N LEU A 222 -12.50 33.25 3.79
CA LEU A 222 -13.52 34.16 3.29
C LEU A 222 -13.64 35.39 4.17
N VAL A 223 -13.69 35.22 5.51
CA VAL A 223 -13.76 36.35 6.45
C VAL A 223 -12.52 37.25 6.31
N ALA A 224 -11.33 36.68 6.27
CA ALA A 224 -10.11 37.43 6.09
C ALA A 224 -10.09 38.23 4.76
N LEU A 225 -10.59 37.60 3.67
CA LEU A 225 -10.68 38.26 2.36
C LEU A 225 -11.63 39.47 2.39
N VAL A 226 -12.84 39.28 2.96
CA VAL A 226 -13.84 40.34 3.08
C VAL A 226 -13.32 41.49 3.97
N THR A 227 -12.66 41.15 5.09
CA THR A 227 -12.06 42.13 5.99
C THR A 227 -10.93 42.92 5.30
N SER A 228 -10.08 42.26 4.52
CA SER A 228 -9.04 42.90 3.71
C SER A 228 -9.65 43.90 2.71
N ALA A 229 -10.70 43.48 1.99
CA ALA A 229 -11.38 44.34 1.02
C ALA A 229 -12.06 45.52 1.69
N ALA A 230 -12.71 45.34 2.83
CA ALA A 230 -13.33 46.42 3.60
C ALA A 230 -12.29 47.41 4.16
N ALA A 231 -11.14 46.90 4.64
CA ALA A 231 -10.04 47.72 5.10
C ALA A 231 -9.44 48.60 3.99
N PHE A 232 -9.31 48.02 2.80
CA PHE A 232 -8.87 48.74 1.61
C PHE A 232 -9.87 49.84 1.20
N ALA A 233 -11.16 49.50 1.13
CA ALA A 233 -12.23 50.46 0.74
C ALA A 233 -12.35 51.62 1.73
N LYS A 234 -12.06 51.39 3.01
CA LYS A 234 -12.08 52.44 4.04
C LYS A 234 -10.75 53.21 4.19
N SER A 235 -9.80 52.98 3.27
CA SER A 235 -8.46 53.59 3.30
C SER A 235 -7.72 53.40 4.63
N LEU A 236 -7.94 52.27 5.32
CA LEU A 236 -7.22 51.93 6.53
C LEU A 236 -5.73 51.68 6.23
N SER A 237 -4.92 51.63 7.31
CA SER A 237 -3.49 51.40 7.19
C SER A 237 -3.15 50.23 6.22
N PRO A 238 -2.25 50.46 5.23
CA PRO A 238 -1.84 49.41 4.29
C PRO A 238 -1.36 48.13 4.98
N LYS A 239 -0.76 48.22 6.18
CA LYS A 239 -0.33 47.08 6.98
C LYS A 239 -1.49 46.18 7.39
N VAL A 240 -2.64 46.74 7.75
CA VAL A 240 -3.84 45.98 8.14
C VAL A 240 -4.42 45.26 6.94
N THR A 241 -4.56 45.93 5.81
CA THR A 241 -5.06 45.33 4.54
C THR A 241 -4.18 44.15 4.11
N VAL A 242 -2.86 44.37 4.11
CA VAL A 242 -1.89 43.31 3.72
C VAL A 242 -1.93 42.14 4.70
N ALA A 243 -2.02 42.38 6.02
CA ALA A 243 -2.08 41.31 7.01
C ALA A 243 -3.28 40.38 6.78
N PHE A 244 -4.48 40.94 6.55
CA PHE A 244 -5.66 40.11 6.26
C PHE A 244 -5.59 39.42 4.92
N ALA A 245 -4.98 40.03 3.89
CA ALA A 245 -4.74 39.38 2.60
C ALA A 245 -3.79 38.17 2.74
N VAL A 246 -2.73 38.30 3.53
CA VAL A 246 -1.79 37.21 3.84
C VAL A 246 -2.51 36.07 4.58
N VAL A 247 -3.31 36.39 5.60
CA VAL A 247 -4.10 35.36 6.33
C VAL A 247 -5.05 34.62 5.37
N ALA A 248 -5.74 35.35 4.48
CA ALA A 248 -6.62 34.72 3.49
C ALA A 248 -5.85 33.79 2.55
N ALA A 249 -4.70 34.19 2.04
CA ALA A 249 -3.86 33.39 1.16
C ALA A 249 -3.33 32.12 1.88
N VAL A 250 -2.77 32.26 3.06
CA VAL A 250 -2.24 31.12 3.84
C VAL A 250 -3.34 30.12 4.19
N THR A 251 -4.50 30.59 4.64
CA THR A 251 -5.62 29.69 4.98
C THR A 251 -6.21 29.01 3.74
N ALA A 252 -6.20 29.66 2.57
CA ALA A 252 -6.60 29.05 1.31
C ALA A 252 -5.61 27.94 0.90
N MET A 253 -4.30 28.18 0.98
CA MET A 253 -3.28 27.15 0.70
C MET A 253 -3.40 25.95 1.65
N LEU A 254 -3.56 26.19 2.94
CA LEU A 254 -3.77 25.12 3.92
C LEU A 254 -5.05 24.32 3.62
N ARG A 255 -6.13 24.97 3.21
CA ARG A 255 -7.38 24.34 2.80
C ARG A 255 -7.18 23.38 1.62
N GLU A 256 -6.45 23.81 0.59
CA GLU A 256 -6.15 22.94 -0.57
C GLU A 256 -5.25 21.78 -0.18
N PHE A 257 -4.24 21.99 0.65
CA PHE A 257 -3.41 20.91 1.20
C PHE A 257 -4.25 19.88 1.97
N MET A 258 -5.14 20.32 2.87
CA MET A 258 -6.05 19.42 3.59
C MET A 258 -7.01 18.70 2.63
N GLY A 259 -7.45 19.39 1.57
CA GLY A 259 -8.26 18.78 0.50
C GLY A 259 -7.54 17.65 -0.23
N GLY A 260 -6.27 17.85 -0.53
CA GLY A 260 -5.41 16.83 -1.13
C GLY A 260 -5.23 15.60 -0.22
N LEU A 261 -5.07 15.80 1.09
CA LEU A 261 -4.99 14.69 2.06
C LEU A 261 -6.30 13.90 2.14
N VAL A 262 -7.45 14.59 2.20
CA VAL A 262 -8.77 13.93 2.19
C VAL A 262 -8.98 13.13 0.90
N GLN A 263 -8.56 13.66 -0.25
CA GLN A 263 -8.66 12.96 -1.52
C GLN A 263 -7.80 11.69 -1.56
N LYS A 264 -6.62 11.71 -0.95
CA LYS A 264 -5.77 10.52 -0.82
C LYS A 264 -6.33 9.45 0.12
N MET A 265 -7.36 9.74 0.91
CA MET A 265 -8.05 8.79 1.79
C MET A 265 -9.30 8.18 1.15
N LYS A 266 -9.69 8.69 0.00
CA LYS A 266 -10.78 8.19 -0.84
C LYS A 266 -10.27 7.27 -1.93
#